data_72fab6f861a00a1a7399cd9dd5a5d453
#
_entry.id   72fab6f861a00a1a7399cd9dd5a5d453
#
_cell.length_a   1.000
_cell.length_b   1.000
_cell.length_c   1.000
_cell.angle_alpha   90.00
_cell.angle_beta   90.00
_cell.angle_gamma   90.00
#
_symmetry.space_group_name_H-M   'P 1'
#
loop_
_entity.id
_entity.type
_entity.pdbx_description
1 polymer ?
#
loop_
_entity_poly.entity_id
_entity_poly.type
_entity_poly.pdbx_seq_one_letter_code
_entity_poly.pdbx_strand_id
1 'polypeptide(L)'
;HEIANVMGTDGIEYMLQATEDLPVDVRFMLPSCVPATPLDESGANLDYRAIDSFYDHPRVQGLAEMMNFVGTINGDPQVVEKIVASQAHHKKIDGHAPDLVGNDLNAYIAAGVYSDHECADIDDAMKKLKLGQFIMIREGTAARNLEALMPLIKSQKYFSRCMFCTD
;
A
#
# COMPACT_ATOMS: atom_id res chain seq x y z
N HIS A 1 4.97 1.69 8.35
CA HIS A 1 3.93 1.99 9.38
C HIS A 1 4.52 2.01 10.80
N GLU A 2 5.45 1.12 11.16
CA GLU A 2 5.85 0.84 12.54
C GLU A 2 6.44 2.06 13.24
N ILE A 3 7.41 2.74 12.62
CA ILE A 3 8.00 3.93 13.23
C ILE A 3 6.99 5.07 13.37
N ALA A 4 6.11 5.23 12.37
CA ALA A 4 5.06 6.23 12.39
C ALA A 4 3.97 5.91 13.42
N ASN A 5 3.70 4.62 13.67
CA ASN A 5 2.78 4.19 14.72
C ASN A 5 3.26 4.53 16.13
N VAL A 6 4.57 4.64 16.31
CA VAL A 6 5.20 5.01 17.60
C VAL A 6 5.42 6.51 17.72
N MET A 7 5.97 7.15 16.67
CA MET A 7 6.49 8.52 16.71
C MET A 7 5.71 9.50 15.80
N GLY A 8 4.68 9.04 15.09
CA GLY A 8 3.92 9.91 14.20
C GLY A 8 4.76 10.46 13.04
N THR A 9 4.58 11.73 12.74
CA THR A 9 5.33 12.46 11.71
C THR A 9 6.83 12.55 12.00
N ASP A 10 7.23 12.64 13.25
CA ASP A 10 8.65 12.64 13.63
C ASP A 10 9.35 11.33 13.22
N GLY A 11 8.62 10.21 13.25
CA GLY A 11 9.11 8.94 12.74
C GLY A 11 9.33 8.93 11.23
N ILE A 12 8.46 9.58 10.47
CA ILE A 12 8.61 9.73 9.02
C ILE A 12 9.84 10.61 8.70
N GLU A 13 9.97 11.75 9.38
CA GLU A 13 11.13 12.64 9.23
C GLU A 13 12.44 11.94 9.59
N TYR A 14 12.44 11.22 10.71
CA TYR A 14 13.61 10.45 11.12
C TYR A 14 14.07 9.46 10.04
N MET A 15 13.14 8.69 9.46
CA MET A 15 13.48 7.74 8.40
C MET A 15 13.99 8.42 7.13
N LEU A 16 13.41 9.56 6.75
CA LEU A 16 13.89 10.36 5.63
C LEU A 16 15.32 10.84 5.87
N GLN A 17 15.60 11.40 7.03
CA GLN A 17 16.94 11.90 7.39
C GLN A 17 17.96 10.78 7.54
N ALA A 18 17.63 9.70 8.26
CA ALA A 18 18.54 8.59 8.53
C ALA A 18 18.97 7.83 7.26
N THR A 19 18.26 7.99 6.17
CA THR A 19 18.53 7.31 4.91
C THR A 19 19.06 8.23 3.80
N GLU A 20 19.36 9.50 4.12
CA GLU A 20 19.76 10.49 3.11
C GLU A 20 21.11 10.17 2.48
N ASP A 21 22.09 9.82 3.29
CA ASP A 21 23.48 9.60 2.86
C ASP A 21 23.81 8.12 2.60
N LEU A 22 22.81 7.26 2.46
CA LEU A 22 23.05 5.86 2.17
C LEU A 22 23.47 5.64 0.71
N PRO A 23 24.33 4.64 0.42
CA PRO A 23 24.78 4.32 -0.95
C PRO A 23 23.70 3.65 -1.82
N VAL A 24 22.44 3.70 -1.38
CA VAL A 24 21.25 3.16 -2.06
C VAL A 24 20.16 4.22 -2.12
N ASP A 25 19.38 4.24 -3.19
CA ASP A 25 18.23 5.13 -3.33
C ASP A 25 17.05 4.57 -2.51
N VAL A 26 16.85 5.12 -1.31
CA VAL A 26 15.75 4.74 -0.43
C VAL A 26 14.57 5.66 -0.69
N ARG A 27 13.44 5.08 -1.08
CA ARG A 27 12.18 5.78 -1.34
C ARG A 27 11.09 5.30 -0.39
N PHE A 28 10.13 6.17 -0.12
CA PHE A 28 9.11 5.95 0.90
C PHE A 28 7.71 6.02 0.33
N MET A 29 6.84 5.21 0.91
CA MET A 29 5.39 5.38 0.84
C MET A 29 4.91 5.87 2.20
N LEU A 30 4.01 6.85 2.23
CA LEU A 30 3.46 7.37 3.48
C LEU A 30 2.45 6.40 4.10
N PRO A 31 2.44 6.24 5.42
CA PRO A 31 1.54 5.27 6.07
C PRO A 31 0.06 5.65 5.87
N SER A 32 -0.71 4.70 5.39
CA SER A 32 -2.15 4.86 5.16
C SER A 32 -2.97 4.76 6.45
N CYS A 33 -2.54 3.91 7.38
CA CYS A 33 -3.28 3.55 8.59
C CYS A 33 -2.38 3.63 9.82
N VAL A 34 -2.52 4.70 10.61
CA VAL A 34 -1.87 4.90 11.90
C VAL A 34 -2.91 5.50 12.87
N PRO A 35 -3.41 4.72 13.81
CA PRO A 35 -3.22 3.27 14.00
C PRO A 35 -3.76 2.41 12.84
N ALA A 36 -3.39 1.13 12.81
CA ALA A 36 -3.85 0.20 11.77
C ALA A 36 -5.37 0.02 11.79
N THR A 37 -5.95 -0.09 12.99
CA THR A 37 -7.39 -0.08 13.21
C THR A 37 -7.77 0.87 14.36
N PRO A 38 -9.03 1.32 14.44
CA PRO A 38 -9.49 2.16 15.55
C PRO A 38 -9.42 1.50 16.95
N LEU A 39 -9.18 0.19 17.00
CA LEU A 39 -9.08 -0.61 18.22
C LEU A 39 -7.64 -0.78 18.70
N ASP A 40 -6.66 -0.42 17.87
CA ASP A 40 -5.25 -0.59 18.20
C ASP A 40 -4.74 0.58 19.05
N GLU A 41 -3.90 0.25 20.04
CA GLU A 41 -3.11 1.25 20.76
C GLU A 41 -1.98 1.77 19.86
N SER A 42 -1.75 3.07 19.88
CA SER A 42 -0.78 3.73 19.03
C SER A 42 -0.16 4.92 19.75
N GLY A 43 1.10 5.20 19.48
CA GLY A 43 1.79 6.41 19.94
C GLY A 43 1.38 7.67 19.17
N ALA A 44 0.72 7.51 18.03
CA ALA A 44 0.27 8.61 17.19
C ALA A 44 -1.04 8.25 16.45
N ASN A 45 -1.72 9.30 15.96
CA ASN A 45 -2.82 9.17 15.02
C ASN A 45 -2.53 10.12 13.85
N LEU A 46 -2.42 9.57 12.64
CA LEU A 46 -2.11 10.33 11.44
C LEU A 46 -3.34 10.42 10.53
N ASP A 47 -3.94 11.60 10.47
CA ASP A 47 -4.91 11.96 9.43
C ASP A 47 -4.20 12.39 8.13
N TYR A 48 -4.97 12.76 7.09
CA TYR A 48 -4.39 13.19 5.82
C TYR A 48 -3.57 14.49 5.96
N ARG A 49 -3.95 15.41 6.86
CA ARG A 49 -3.24 16.69 7.06
C ARG A 49 -1.86 16.48 7.65
N ALA A 50 -1.73 15.48 8.52
CA ALA A 50 -0.45 15.13 9.12
C ALA A 50 0.59 14.65 8.09
N ILE A 51 0.14 13.99 7.02
CA ILE A 51 1.03 13.40 6.02
C ILE A 51 1.10 14.20 4.71
N ASP A 52 0.19 15.15 4.47
CA ASP A 52 0.01 15.83 3.19
C ASP A 52 1.29 16.56 2.72
N SER A 53 1.94 17.29 3.62
CA SER A 53 3.18 18.04 3.29
C SER A 53 4.36 17.13 2.90
N PHE A 54 4.36 15.88 3.31
CA PHE A 54 5.43 14.95 2.94
C PHE A 54 5.38 14.51 1.47
N TYR A 55 4.24 14.67 0.78
CA TYR A 55 4.15 14.34 -0.64
C TYR A 55 5.04 15.21 -1.53
N ASP A 56 5.43 16.39 -1.06
CA ASP A 56 6.36 17.28 -1.77
C ASP A 56 7.82 16.80 -1.68
N HIS A 57 8.13 15.89 -0.76
CA HIS A 57 9.47 15.35 -0.64
C HIS A 57 9.82 14.43 -1.82
N PRO A 58 10.96 14.61 -2.51
CA PRO A 58 11.29 13.90 -3.76
C PRO A 58 11.42 12.38 -3.60
N ARG A 59 11.72 11.90 -2.40
CA ARG A 59 11.80 10.46 -2.11
C ARG A 59 10.46 9.85 -1.65
N VAL A 60 9.40 10.63 -1.53
CA VAL A 60 8.06 10.13 -1.23
C VAL A 60 7.32 9.81 -2.53
N GLN A 61 6.94 8.55 -2.71
CA GLN A 61 6.37 8.04 -3.94
C GLN A 61 4.85 7.85 -3.90
N GLY A 62 4.25 7.76 -2.72
CA GLY A 62 2.82 7.54 -2.61
C GLY A 62 2.32 7.25 -1.21
N LEU A 63 1.11 6.73 -1.16
CA LEU A 63 0.46 6.20 0.03
C LEU A 63 0.73 4.69 0.11
N ALA A 64 1.24 4.23 1.24
CA ALA A 64 1.51 2.83 1.49
C ALA A 64 0.21 2.02 1.57
N GLU A 65 0.36 0.73 1.60
CA GLU A 65 -0.74 -0.25 1.61
C GLU A 65 -2.01 0.23 2.33
N MET A 66 -3.10 0.31 1.60
CA MET A 66 -4.39 0.73 2.16
C MET A 66 -5.04 -0.45 2.91
N MET A 67 -4.59 -0.69 4.14
CA MET A 67 -5.08 -1.80 4.99
C MET A 67 -6.55 -1.67 5.37
N ASN A 68 -7.06 -0.43 5.50
CA ASN A 68 -8.46 -0.21 5.81
C ASN A 68 -9.33 -0.32 4.55
N PHE A 69 -9.38 -1.52 3.94
CA PHE A 69 -10.24 -1.77 2.78
C PHE A 69 -11.72 -1.65 3.11
N VAL A 70 -12.12 -1.99 4.33
CA VAL A 70 -13.50 -1.84 4.80
C VAL A 70 -13.91 -0.36 4.78
N GLY A 71 -13.08 0.52 5.34
CA GLY A 71 -13.30 1.96 5.29
C GLY A 71 -13.28 2.52 3.87
N THR A 72 -12.41 2.01 3.01
CA THR A 72 -12.35 2.39 1.60
C THR A 72 -13.65 2.06 0.87
N ILE A 73 -14.16 0.85 1.04
CA ILE A 73 -15.40 0.37 0.39
C ILE A 73 -16.63 1.11 0.88
N ASN A 74 -16.67 1.40 2.17
CA ASN A 74 -17.82 2.08 2.80
C ASN A 74 -17.73 3.61 2.73
N GLY A 75 -16.66 4.17 2.18
CA GLY A 75 -16.48 5.60 2.05
C GLY A 75 -16.22 6.31 3.38
N ASP A 76 -15.45 5.69 4.29
CA ASP A 76 -15.03 6.33 5.54
C ASP A 76 -14.30 7.63 5.23
N PRO A 77 -14.76 8.78 5.76
CA PRO A 77 -14.16 10.07 5.44
C PRO A 77 -12.66 10.15 5.72
N GLN A 78 -12.18 9.57 6.81
CA GLN A 78 -10.75 9.60 7.16
C GLN A 78 -9.89 8.81 6.16
N VAL A 79 -10.43 7.74 5.62
CA VAL A 79 -9.76 6.92 4.59
C VAL A 79 -9.81 7.63 3.24
N VAL A 80 -11.00 8.11 2.86
CA VAL A 80 -11.22 8.79 1.57
C VAL A 80 -10.36 10.07 1.47
N GLU A 81 -10.25 10.85 2.53
CA GLU A 81 -9.41 12.06 2.55
C GLU A 81 -7.94 11.74 2.26
N LYS A 82 -7.38 10.66 2.79
CA LYS A 82 -6.00 10.22 2.48
C LYS A 82 -5.85 9.79 1.02
N ILE A 83 -6.81 9.05 0.50
CA ILE A 83 -6.85 8.63 -0.90
C ILE A 83 -6.86 9.84 -1.82
N VAL A 84 -7.77 10.79 -1.56
CA VAL A 84 -7.92 12.02 -2.35
C VAL A 84 -6.67 12.90 -2.27
N ALA A 85 -6.06 13.04 -1.09
CA ALA A 85 -4.81 13.77 -0.92
C ALA A 85 -3.69 13.16 -1.77
N SER A 86 -3.51 11.84 -1.72
CA SER A 86 -2.52 11.14 -2.55
C SER A 86 -2.76 11.36 -4.05
N GLN A 87 -4.02 11.29 -4.49
CA GLN A 87 -4.40 11.54 -5.88
C GLN A 87 -4.16 12.99 -6.31
N ALA A 88 -4.42 13.97 -5.44
CA ALA A 88 -4.17 15.38 -5.70
C ALA A 88 -2.68 15.68 -5.94
N HIS A 89 -1.79 14.96 -5.26
CA HIS A 89 -0.35 15.00 -5.46
C HIS A 89 0.14 14.08 -6.61
N HIS A 90 -0.76 13.47 -7.37
CA HIS A 90 -0.42 12.53 -8.46
C HIS A 90 0.43 11.34 -8.00
N LYS A 91 0.23 10.89 -6.78
CA LYS A 91 0.98 9.80 -6.16
C LYS A 91 0.22 8.47 -6.25
N LYS A 92 0.96 7.37 -6.15
CA LYS A 92 0.40 6.01 -6.17
C LYS A 92 -0.19 5.65 -4.81
N ILE A 93 -1.12 4.73 -4.81
CA ILE A 93 -1.73 4.16 -3.60
C ILE A 93 -1.55 2.65 -3.68
N ASP A 94 -0.74 2.11 -2.77
CA ASP A 94 -0.58 0.68 -2.67
C ASP A 94 -1.76 0.03 -1.95
N GLY A 95 -1.99 -1.24 -2.23
CA GLY A 95 -3.12 -1.97 -1.70
C GLY A 95 -2.75 -3.08 -0.74
N HIS A 96 -3.76 -3.47 0.01
CA HIS A 96 -3.78 -4.58 0.95
C HIS A 96 -5.21 -5.11 1.00
N ALA A 97 -5.51 -6.15 0.22
CA ALA A 97 -6.88 -6.62 0.02
C ALA A 97 -6.97 -8.15 0.06
N PRO A 98 -6.65 -8.78 1.23
CA PRO A 98 -6.78 -10.22 1.37
C PRO A 98 -8.23 -10.65 1.13
N ASP A 99 -8.44 -11.68 0.31
CA ASP A 99 -9.73 -12.33 0.04
C ASP A 99 -10.86 -11.40 -0.47
N LEU A 100 -10.53 -10.17 -0.88
CA LEU A 100 -11.51 -9.23 -1.38
C LEU A 100 -11.96 -9.61 -2.79
N VAL A 101 -13.26 -9.73 -2.99
CA VAL A 101 -13.84 -10.22 -4.24
C VAL A 101 -15.10 -9.43 -4.67
N GLY A 102 -15.54 -9.61 -5.90
CA GLY A 102 -16.81 -9.10 -6.39
C GLY A 102 -16.89 -7.56 -6.36
N ASN A 103 -18.04 -7.05 -5.93
CA ASN A 103 -18.28 -5.61 -5.90
C ASN A 103 -17.39 -4.86 -4.91
N ASP A 104 -17.00 -5.50 -3.82
CA ASP A 104 -16.11 -4.91 -2.83
C ASP A 104 -14.70 -4.69 -3.40
N LEU A 105 -14.18 -5.68 -4.13
CA LEU A 105 -12.93 -5.52 -4.87
C LEU A 105 -13.03 -4.42 -5.93
N ASN A 106 -14.15 -4.36 -6.66
CA ASN A 106 -14.36 -3.30 -7.65
C ASN A 106 -14.38 -1.92 -7.00
N ALA A 107 -15.06 -1.75 -5.86
CA ALA A 107 -15.10 -0.49 -5.13
C ALA A 107 -13.71 -0.07 -4.63
N TYR A 108 -12.95 -1.01 -4.07
CA TYR A 108 -11.60 -0.77 -3.60
C TYR A 108 -10.66 -0.32 -4.72
N ILE A 109 -10.70 -0.99 -5.87
CA ILE A 109 -9.90 -0.62 -7.05
C ILE A 109 -10.37 0.73 -7.63
N ALA A 110 -11.68 0.95 -7.69
CA ALA A 110 -12.26 2.21 -8.21
C ALA A 110 -11.86 3.43 -7.35
N ALA A 111 -11.59 3.24 -6.07
CA ALA A 111 -11.03 4.28 -5.20
C ALA A 111 -9.60 4.70 -5.61
N GLY A 112 -8.96 3.97 -6.52
CA GLY A 112 -7.64 4.29 -7.03
C GLY A 112 -6.51 3.47 -6.42
N VAL A 113 -6.83 2.40 -5.71
CA VAL A 113 -5.82 1.49 -5.16
C VAL A 113 -5.20 0.66 -6.30
N TYR A 114 -3.90 0.81 -6.45
CA TYR A 114 -3.16 0.51 -7.65
C TYR A 114 -2.56 -0.90 -7.69
N SER A 115 -2.22 -1.45 -6.53
CA SER A 115 -1.53 -2.74 -6.39
C SER A 115 -2.16 -3.60 -5.30
N ASP A 116 -1.71 -4.83 -5.20
CA ASP A 116 -1.97 -5.71 -4.07
C ASP A 116 -0.81 -6.70 -3.86
N HIS A 117 -0.51 -7.01 -2.61
CA HIS A 117 0.52 -7.98 -2.22
C HIS A 117 -0.04 -9.16 -1.41
N GLU A 118 -1.35 -9.16 -1.15
CA GLU A 118 -2.00 -10.17 -0.31
C GLU A 118 -2.44 -11.45 -1.04
N CYS A 119 -2.24 -11.51 -2.36
CA CYS A 119 -2.61 -12.71 -3.11
C CYS A 119 -1.80 -13.93 -2.67
N ALA A 120 -2.50 -14.98 -2.24
CA ALA A 120 -1.90 -16.25 -1.88
C ALA A 120 -2.01 -17.31 -2.99
N ASP A 121 -2.89 -17.11 -3.97
CA ASP A 121 -3.11 -18.05 -5.07
C ASP A 121 -3.34 -17.33 -6.41
N ILE A 122 -3.29 -18.13 -7.48
CA ILE A 122 -3.42 -17.65 -8.86
C ILE A 122 -4.81 -17.09 -9.15
N ASP A 123 -5.86 -17.68 -8.62
CA ASP A 123 -7.23 -17.30 -8.94
C ASP A 123 -7.56 -15.91 -8.38
N ASP A 124 -7.10 -15.62 -7.16
CA ASP A 124 -7.22 -14.30 -6.56
C ASP A 124 -6.40 -13.27 -7.33
N ALA A 125 -5.12 -13.56 -7.59
CA ALA A 125 -4.24 -12.67 -8.35
C ALA A 125 -4.80 -12.37 -9.75
N MET A 126 -5.38 -13.36 -10.42
CA MET A 126 -5.97 -13.20 -11.75
C MET A 126 -7.22 -12.32 -11.75
N LYS A 127 -8.04 -12.33 -10.67
CA LYS A 127 -9.19 -11.41 -10.54
C LYS A 127 -8.70 -9.96 -10.49
N LYS A 128 -7.72 -9.69 -9.63
CA LYS A 128 -7.12 -8.36 -9.44
C LYS A 128 -6.41 -7.86 -10.71
N LEU A 129 -5.61 -8.70 -11.36
CA LEU A 129 -4.96 -8.39 -12.65
C LEU A 129 -5.96 -8.03 -13.76
N LYS A 130 -7.08 -8.76 -13.85
CA LYS A 130 -8.15 -8.49 -14.84
C LYS A 130 -8.82 -7.13 -14.61
N LEU A 131 -8.86 -6.67 -13.37
CA LEU A 131 -9.39 -5.37 -12.98
C LEU A 131 -8.34 -4.25 -13.06
N GLY A 132 -7.10 -4.58 -13.42
CA GLY A 132 -6.05 -3.60 -13.70
C GLY A 132 -5.07 -3.35 -12.57
N GLN A 133 -5.15 -4.05 -11.45
CA GLN A 133 -4.13 -3.93 -10.39
C GLN A 133 -2.79 -4.55 -10.81
N PHE A 134 -1.73 -4.08 -10.18
CA PHE A 134 -0.43 -4.73 -10.17
C PHE A 134 -0.38 -5.73 -9.01
N ILE A 135 0.31 -6.85 -9.22
CA ILE A 135 0.51 -7.87 -8.18
C ILE A 135 1.95 -7.85 -7.74
N MET A 136 2.14 -7.61 -6.45
CA MET A 136 3.43 -7.73 -5.78
C MET A 136 3.50 -9.11 -5.15
N ILE A 137 4.38 -9.95 -5.69
CA ILE A 137 4.56 -11.34 -5.25
C ILE A 137 5.49 -11.32 -4.05
N ARG A 138 4.96 -11.69 -2.89
CA ARG A 138 5.72 -11.69 -1.64
C ARG A 138 6.59 -12.93 -1.51
N GLU A 139 7.82 -12.71 -1.09
CA GLU A 139 8.70 -13.78 -0.59
C GLU A 139 9.57 -13.20 0.53
N GLY A 140 9.08 -13.30 1.73
CA GLY A 140 9.72 -12.80 2.94
C GLY A 140 9.75 -13.84 4.05
N THR A 141 9.95 -13.39 5.28
CA THR A 141 10.04 -14.29 6.43
C THR A 141 8.67 -14.84 6.82
N ALA A 142 7.65 -14.00 6.80
CA ALA A 142 6.29 -14.37 7.24
C ALA A 142 5.40 -14.82 6.07
N ALA A 143 5.45 -14.11 4.95
CA ALA A 143 4.64 -14.40 3.77
C ALA A 143 5.50 -14.98 2.64
N ARG A 144 5.13 -16.18 2.14
CA ARG A 144 5.89 -16.93 1.14
C ARG A 144 4.97 -17.37 0.02
N ASN A 145 4.73 -16.47 -0.93
CA ASN A 145 3.76 -16.70 -2.00
C ASN A 145 4.41 -16.90 -3.37
N LEU A 146 5.74 -16.86 -3.46
CA LEU A 146 6.48 -16.94 -4.73
C LEU A 146 6.15 -18.20 -5.51
N GLU A 147 6.21 -19.37 -4.89
CA GLU A 147 5.96 -20.66 -5.57
C GLU A 147 4.54 -20.71 -6.15
N ALA A 148 3.54 -20.31 -5.35
CA ALA A 148 2.14 -20.30 -5.75
C ALA A 148 1.86 -19.35 -6.91
N LEU A 149 2.52 -18.19 -6.93
CA LEU A 149 2.27 -17.11 -7.91
C LEU A 149 3.27 -17.13 -9.09
N MET A 150 4.29 -18.00 -9.07
CA MET A 150 5.26 -18.11 -10.17
C MET A 150 4.65 -18.31 -11.56
N PRO A 151 3.51 -19.01 -11.72
CA PRO A 151 2.87 -19.13 -13.03
C PRO A 151 2.48 -17.80 -13.68
N LEU A 152 2.24 -16.72 -12.90
CA LEU A 152 1.98 -15.38 -13.42
C LEU A 152 3.18 -14.82 -14.17
N ILE A 153 4.38 -15.03 -13.63
CA ILE A 153 5.64 -14.57 -14.24
C ILE A 153 5.94 -15.31 -15.53
N LYS A 154 5.55 -16.58 -15.62
CA LYS A 154 5.71 -17.40 -16.83
C LYS A 154 4.73 -17.01 -17.95
N SER A 155 3.69 -16.26 -17.62
CA SER A 155 2.69 -15.80 -18.58
C SER A 155 3.13 -14.49 -19.24
N GLN A 156 3.38 -14.50 -20.55
CA GLN A 156 3.71 -13.29 -21.31
C GLN A 156 2.66 -12.19 -21.17
N LYS A 157 1.40 -12.55 -20.91
CA LYS A 157 0.29 -11.60 -20.82
C LYS A 157 0.32 -10.76 -19.53
N TYR A 158 0.76 -11.33 -18.42
CA TYR A 158 0.66 -10.69 -17.09
C TYR A 158 2.00 -10.30 -16.49
N PHE A 159 3.09 -10.79 -17.05
CA PHE A 159 4.45 -10.54 -16.59
C PHE A 159 4.74 -9.07 -16.27
N SER A 160 4.33 -8.14 -17.16
CA SER A 160 4.60 -6.71 -17.00
C SER A 160 3.79 -6.03 -15.88
N ARG A 161 2.85 -6.75 -15.26
CA ARG A 161 2.05 -6.27 -14.14
C ARG A 161 2.36 -6.97 -12.83
N CYS A 162 3.43 -7.75 -12.80
CA CYS A 162 3.89 -8.42 -11.59
C CYS A 162 5.24 -7.86 -11.18
N MET A 163 5.46 -7.77 -9.88
CA MET A 163 6.73 -7.38 -9.28
C MET A 163 6.96 -8.20 -8.01
N PHE A 164 8.17 -8.18 -7.48
CA PHE A 164 8.51 -8.89 -6.25
C PHE A 164 8.58 -7.93 -5.07
N CYS A 165 8.24 -8.42 -3.89
CA CYS A 165 8.41 -7.71 -2.63
C CYS A 165 8.73 -8.69 -1.50
N THR A 166 9.09 -8.17 -0.35
CA THR A 166 9.38 -8.97 0.86
C THR A 166 8.29 -8.84 1.91
N ASP A 167 7.67 -7.69 1.94
CA ASP A 167 6.66 -7.28 2.92
C ASP A 167 7.20 -7.15 4.35
#